data_59d1e9bce86874c8d3fbcf880fef554f
#
_entry.id   59d1e9bce86874c8d3fbcf880fef554f
#
_cell.length_a   1.000
_cell.length_b   1.000
_cell.length_c   1.000
_cell.angle_alpha   90.00
_cell.angle_beta   90.00
_cell.angle_gamma   90.00
#
_symmetry.space_group_name_H-M   'P 1'
#
loop_
_entity.id
_entity.type
_entity.pdbx_description
1 polymer ?
#
loop_
_entity_poly.entity_id
_entity_poly.type
_entity_poly.pdbx_seq_one_letter_code
_entity_poly.pdbx_strand_id
1 'polypeptide(L)'
;MKKIILKTLCISAIIVGSKSASAQMEAASFIRAGKQDASKLLGAYMQPMTKGLASGVNDAWYSTAKPLGLGGFDIRIGIGASLVNDDSKAFTLNGIGLNSDPKSEFLLTPVGGTRDTKQPTLVGDGNSTRFAVSALNPLDNTQRIYIDTISSFSGTNSPVSLGATPFIQLSLGLVKGTEIMIRMMPIQSGEFTSSGFGFGVKHSISQWIWGVDKLPIDISGIYTFNNSSLEYAFGNNFLDADRNIPDAKSVDQYKNSQKLAITTTGHQFGAIISKKLSVFTPYLGVTFNSATSQIAMKGIYPIQSIRKNGVLPEKYNDNITDPVSVSSTVNATRATLGFRIKLIAFAFGAEYNHAFSADQFSTFNATFAINIQQLAPIPKL
;
A
#
# COMPACT_ATOMS: atom_id res chain seq x y z
N MET A 1 -15.00 24.65 -11.64
CA MET A 1 -15.65 23.77 -10.64
C MET A 1 -15.18 22.31 -10.76
N LYS A 2 -15.09 21.63 -11.91
CA LYS A 2 -14.64 20.23 -12.04
C LYS A 2 -13.21 19.94 -11.51
N LYS A 3 -12.27 20.89 -11.68
CA LYS A 3 -10.89 20.75 -11.15
C LYS A 3 -10.77 20.94 -9.63
N ILE A 4 -11.75 21.59 -9.00
CA ILE A 4 -11.73 21.87 -7.55
C ILE A 4 -12.24 20.66 -6.77
N ILE A 5 -13.31 20.00 -7.22
CA ILE A 5 -13.88 18.81 -6.54
C ILE A 5 -12.89 17.63 -6.56
N LEU A 6 -12.21 17.40 -7.69
CA LEU A 6 -11.19 16.35 -7.80
C LEU A 6 -9.97 16.65 -6.92
N LYS A 7 -9.54 17.92 -6.85
CA LYS A 7 -8.45 18.36 -5.96
C LYS A 7 -8.83 18.23 -4.48
N THR A 8 -10.07 18.50 -4.11
CA THR A 8 -10.53 18.42 -2.70
C THR A 8 -10.67 16.97 -2.24
N LEU A 9 -11.11 16.04 -3.10
CA LEU A 9 -11.13 14.60 -2.78
C LEU A 9 -9.71 14.01 -2.67
N CYS A 10 -8.76 14.48 -3.49
CA CYS A 10 -7.35 14.09 -3.39
C CYS A 10 -6.64 14.70 -2.17
N ILE A 11 -7.02 15.93 -1.76
CA ILE A 11 -6.38 16.65 -0.65
C ILE A 11 -6.68 15.98 0.69
N SER A 12 -7.84 15.36 0.90
CA SER A 12 -8.14 14.64 2.14
C SER A 12 -7.30 13.37 2.33
N ALA A 13 -6.79 12.77 1.24
CA ALA A 13 -5.85 11.65 1.31
C ALA A 13 -4.38 12.11 1.48
N ILE A 14 -4.10 13.41 1.28
CA ILE A 14 -2.74 14.01 1.23
C ILE A 14 -2.44 14.88 2.46
N ILE A 15 -3.40 15.12 3.38
CA ILE A 15 -3.17 15.93 4.60
C ILE A 15 -2.09 15.34 5.54
N VAL A 16 -1.58 14.15 5.27
CA VAL A 16 -0.38 13.62 5.92
C VAL A 16 0.93 14.22 5.35
N GLY A 17 0.85 15.04 4.29
CA GLY A 17 2.00 15.46 3.47
C GLY A 17 2.95 16.50 4.08
N SER A 18 2.60 17.19 5.16
CA SER A 18 3.46 18.29 5.66
C SER A 18 4.56 17.87 6.66
N LYS A 19 4.55 16.63 7.14
CA LYS A 19 5.68 16.04 7.90
C LYS A 19 6.55 15.09 7.05
N SER A 20 6.23 14.95 5.77
CA SER A 20 6.82 13.94 4.88
C SER A 20 8.26 14.24 4.47
N ALA A 21 8.68 15.50 4.42
CA ALA A 21 10.02 15.86 3.98
C ALA A 21 11.14 15.36 4.94
N SER A 22 10.88 15.36 6.25
CA SER A 22 11.83 14.83 7.23
C SER A 22 11.91 13.31 7.19
N ALA A 23 10.76 12.62 7.06
CA ALA A 23 10.71 11.16 6.95
C ALA A 23 11.38 10.63 5.67
N GLN A 24 11.42 11.43 4.61
CA GLN A 24 12.02 11.09 3.32
C GLN A 24 13.55 11.11 3.37
N MET A 25 14.13 12.13 3.99
CA MET A 25 15.59 12.20 4.20
C MET A 25 16.09 11.07 5.12
N GLU A 26 15.25 10.66 6.07
CA GLU A 26 15.56 9.56 6.99
C GLU A 26 15.55 8.20 6.29
N ALA A 27 14.65 7.96 5.33
CA ALA A 27 14.59 6.71 4.57
C ALA A 27 15.88 6.41 3.78
N ALA A 28 16.45 7.44 3.18
CA ALA A 28 17.71 7.32 2.46
C ALA A 28 18.89 6.99 3.37
N SER A 29 18.86 7.49 4.59
CA SER A 29 19.97 7.26 5.52
C SER A 29 20.13 5.78 5.87
N PHE A 30 19.04 4.98 5.84
CA PHE A 30 19.11 3.53 6.09
C PHE A 30 19.88 2.76 5.03
N ILE A 31 19.98 3.27 3.80
CA ILE A 31 20.78 2.62 2.75
C ILE A 31 22.25 2.53 3.19
N ARG A 32 22.71 3.46 4.03
CA ARG A 32 24.06 3.44 4.63
C ARG A 32 24.33 2.24 5.55
N ALA A 33 23.27 1.56 6.00
CA ALA A 33 23.38 0.31 6.76
C ALA A 33 23.72 -0.92 5.92
N GLY A 34 23.89 -0.74 4.61
CA GLY A 34 24.01 -1.82 3.64
C GLY A 34 22.66 -2.35 3.18
N LYS A 35 22.64 -2.93 2.00
CA LYS A 35 21.42 -3.34 1.27
C LYS A 35 20.48 -4.24 2.10
N GLN A 36 21.03 -5.21 2.82
CA GLN A 36 20.22 -6.19 3.56
C GLN A 36 19.52 -5.56 4.76
N ASP A 37 20.24 -4.82 5.58
CA ASP A 37 19.68 -4.18 6.79
C ASP A 37 18.79 -3.00 6.44
N ALA A 38 19.12 -2.24 5.41
CA ALA A 38 18.23 -1.22 4.85
C ALA A 38 16.87 -1.79 4.44
N SER A 39 16.87 -2.96 3.77
CA SER A 39 15.64 -3.64 3.38
C SER A 39 14.80 -4.08 4.57
N LYS A 40 15.43 -4.64 5.62
CA LYS A 40 14.73 -5.05 6.84
C LYS A 40 14.12 -3.86 7.59
N LEU A 41 14.89 -2.77 7.74
CA LEU A 41 14.43 -1.56 8.44
C LEU A 41 13.30 -0.86 7.69
N LEU A 42 13.48 -0.61 6.40
CA LEU A 42 12.45 0.03 5.60
C LEU A 42 11.19 -0.85 5.49
N GLY A 43 11.38 -2.16 5.31
CA GLY A 43 10.29 -3.12 5.27
C GLY A 43 9.46 -3.11 6.56
N ALA A 44 10.11 -3.13 7.72
CA ALA A 44 9.43 -3.07 9.01
C ALA A 44 8.72 -1.73 9.25
N TYR A 45 9.39 -0.62 8.92
CA TYR A 45 8.80 0.71 9.04
C TYR A 45 7.55 0.88 8.17
N MET A 46 7.62 0.46 6.91
CA MET A 46 6.54 0.60 5.92
C MET A 46 5.50 -0.54 5.98
N GLN A 47 5.69 -1.54 6.83
CA GLN A 47 4.79 -2.70 6.93
C GLN A 47 3.31 -2.34 7.06
N PRO A 48 2.88 -1.36 7.90
CA PRO A 48 1.47 -1.02 8.01
C PRO A 48 0.88 -0.46 6.72
N MET A 49 1.68 0.27 5.93
CA MET A 49 1.24 0.80 4.63
C MET A 49 1.08 -0.33 3.62
N THR A 50 2.04 -1.25 3.53
CA THR A 50 1.94 -2.40 2.61
C THR A 50 0.80 -3.34 2.97
N LYS A 51 0.65 -3.68 4.26
CA LYS A 51 -0.50 -4.45 4.73
C LYS A 51 -1.82 -3.74 4.45
N GLY A 52 -1.89 -2.42 4.65
CA GLY A 52 -3.06 -1.62 4.38
C GLY A 52 -3.45 -1.62 2.91
N LEU A 53 -2.49 -1.42 2.00
CA LEU A 53 -2.72 -1.48 0.56
C LEU A 53 -3.15 -2.88 0.11
N ALA A 54 -2.48 -3.93 0.60
CA ALA A 54 -2.84 -5.32 0.32
C ALA A 54 -4.24 -5.67 0.84
N SER A 55 -4.63 -5.13 2.00
CA SER A 55 -5.96 -5.34 2.56
C SER A 55 -7.05 -4.61 1.76
N GLY A 56 -6.78 -3.37 1.31
CA GLY A 56 -7.78 -2.52 0.65
C GLY A 56 -7.88 -2.71 -0.86
N VAL A 57 -6.89 -3.31 -1.54
CA VAL A 57 -6.87 -3.40 -3.02
C VAL A 57 -8.06 -4.17 -3.59
N ASN A 58 -8.59 -5.13 -2.84
CA ASN A 58 -9.72 -5.98 -3.24
C ASN A 58 -11.08 -5.50 -2.70
N ASP A 59 -11.16 -4.33 -2.08
CA ASP A 59 -12.39 -3.85 -1.43
C ASP A 59 -13.34 -3.15 -2.39
N ALA A 60 -14.61 -3.01 -1.94
CA ALA A 60 -15.65 -2.22 -2.58
C ALA A 60 -15.94 -2.56 -4.06
N TRP A 61 -15.73 -3.81 -4.45
CA TRP A 61 -16.05 -4.28 -5.79
C TRP A 61 -17.55 -4.40 -6.06
N TYR A 62 -18.35 -4.55 -5.01
CA TYR A 62 -19.80 -4.70 -5.07
C TYR A 62 -20.47 -3.81 -4.03
N SER A 63 -21.75 -3.57 -4.20
CA SER A 63 -22.63 -2.91 -3.22
C SER A 63 -24.01 -3.56 -3.16
N THR A 64 -24.16 -4.69 -3.86
CA THR A 64 -25.35 -5.55 -3.88
C THR A 64 -24.97 -6.88 -4.52
N ALA A 65 -25.61 -7.96 -4.10
CA ALA A 65 -25.48 -9.26 -4.76
C ALA A 65 -26.19 -9.30 -6.12
N LYS A 66 -27.25 -8.49 -6.32
CA LYS A 66 -27.96 -8.46 -7.60
C LYS A 66 -27.08 -7.91 -8.71
N PRO A 67 -26.77 -8.70 -9.77
CA PRO A 67 -26.11 -8.18 -10.94
C PRO A 67 -26.97 -7.15 -11.69
N LEU A 68 -26.32 -6.30 -12.46
CA LEU A 68 -27.00 -5.39 -13.38
C LEU A 68 -27.76 -6.17 -14.44
N GLY A 69 -28.93 -5.70 -14.83
CA GLY A 69 -29.67 -6.25 -15.98
C GLY A 69 -28.88 -6.04 -17.28
N LEU A 70 -29.27 -6.76 -18.34
CA LEU A 70 -28.64 -6.66 -19.66
C LEU A 70 -28.60 -5.21 -20.15
N GLY A 71 -27.40 -4.70 -20.50
CA GLY A 71 -27.18 -3.33 -20.93
C GLY A 71 -27.22 -2.28 -19.82
N GLY A 72 -27.52 -2.68 -18.57
CA GLY A 72 -27.39 -1.81 -17.41
C GLY A 72 -25.93 -1.50 -17.12
N PHE A 73 -25.63 -0.28 -16.66
CA PHE A 73 -24.29 0.10 -16.29
C PHE A 73 -24.23 0.86 -14.95
N ASP A 74 -23.07 0.81 -14.31
CA ASP A 74 -22.76 1.48 -13.05
C ASP A 74 -21.38 2.11 -13.18
N ILE A 75 -21.29 3.42 -12.93
CA ILE A 75 -20.02 4.14 -12.80
C ILE A 75 -19.87 4.47 -11.32
N ARG A 76 -18.86 3.91 -10.69
CA ARG A 76 -18.62 4.04 -9.24
C ARG A 76 -17.28 4.67 -8.97
N ILE A 77 -17.25 5.60 -8.04
CA ILE A 77 -16.03 6.09 -7.39
C ILE A 77 -16.07 5.65 -5.93
N GLY A 78 -14.91 5.37 -5.38
CA GLY A 78 -14.81 4.97 -3.99
C GLY A 78 -13.46 5.27 -3.40
N ILE A 79 -13.44 5.23 -2.08
CA ILE A 79 -12.23 5.36 -1.27
C ILE A 79 -12.33 4.41 -0.08
N GLY A 80 -11.21 3.76 0.24
CA GLY A 80 -11.09 2.88 1.39
C GLY A 80 -9.96 3.29 2.32
N ALA A 81 -10.08 2.90 3.58
CA ALA A 81 -9.05 3.04 4.60
C ALA A 81 -8.94 1.74 5.40
N SER A 82 -7.71 1.33 5.69
CA SER A 82 -7.42 0.15 6.50
C SER A 82 -7.14 0.54 7.94
N LEU A 83 -7.77 -0.17 8.89
CA LEU A 83 -7.62 0.06 10.33
C LEU A 83 -6.38 -0.67 10.84
N VAL A 84 -5.47 0.07 11.45
CA VAL A 84 -4.22 -0.48 11.97
C VAL A 84 -4.44 -1.10 13.34
N ASN A 85 -3.94 -2.31 13.53
CA ASN A 85 -3.85 -2.94 14.85
C ASN A 85 -2.61 -2.48 15.62
N ASP A 86 -2.64 -2.59 16.94
CA ASP A 86 -1.56 -2.10 17.82
C ASP A 86 -0.24 -2.84 17.60
N ASP A 87 -0.28 -4.12 17.24
CA ASP A 87 0.90 -4.93 16.95
C ASP A 87 1.70 -4.43 15.73
N SER A 88 1.02 -3.69 14.84
CA SER A 88 1.65 -3.11 13.65
C SER A 88 2.23 -1.71 13.87
N LYS A 89 2.18 -1.16 15.08
CA LYS A 89 2.66 0.19 15.37
C LYS A 89 4.13 0.27 15.74
N ALA A 90 4.75 -0.85 16.12
CA ALA A 90 6.15 -0.87 16.53
C ALA A 90 6.84 -2.18 16.14
N PHE A 91 8.16 -2.12 15.99
CA PHE A 91 9.03 -3.27 15.80
C PHE A 91 10.28 -3.16 16.67
N THR A 92 11.06 -4.25 16.80
CA THR A 92 12.38 -4.23 17.45
C THR A 92 13.46 -4.70 16.46
N LEU A 93 14.70 -4.26 16.66
CA LEU A 93 15.79 -4.64 15.74
C LEU A 93 16.08 -6.15 15.79
N ASN A 94 15.94 -6.77 16.96
CA ASN A 94 16.04 -8.23 17.09
C ASN A 94 14.85 -8.93 16.42
N GLY A 95 13.63 -8.40 16.57
CA GLY A 95 12.42 -8.95 15.97
C GLY A 95 12.46 -9.00 14.44
N ILE A 96 13.11 -8.03 13.79
CA ILE A 96 13.32 -8.02 12.34
C ILE A 96 14.60 -8.74 11.90
N GLY A 97 15.35 -9.31 12.83
CA GLY A 97 16.60 -10.03 12.55
C GLY A 97 17.66 -9.11 11.92
N LEU A 98 17.77 -7.85 12.39
CA LEU A 98 18.81 -6.95 11.93
C LEU A 98 20.18 -7.55 12.25
N ASN A 99 21.13 -7.34 11.34
CA ASN A 99 22.46 -7.93 11.47
C ASN A 99 23.15 -7.48 12.79
N SER A 100 23.72 -8.45 13.51
CA SER A 100 24.45 -8.23 14.76
C SER A 100 25.86 -8.82 14.75
N ASP A 101 26.30 -9.38 13.61
CA ASP A 101 27.63 -9.97 13.48
C ASP A 101 28.69 -8.85 13.45
N PRO A 102 29.63 -8.83 14.44
CA PRO A 102 30.72 -7.86 14.44
C PRO A 102 31.64 -7.93 13.21
N LYS A 103 31.62 -9.04 12.47
CA LYS A 103 32.42 -9.24 11.23
C LYS A 103 31.71 -8.78 9.97
N SER A 104 30.48 -8.28 10.08
CA SER A 104 29.75 -7.75 8.92
C SER A 104 30.41 -6.48 8.37
N GLU A 105 30.30 -6.28 7.08
CA GLU A 105 30.79 -5.06 6.43
C GLU A 105 30.25 -3.81 7.12
N PHE A 106 28.93 -3.73 7.31
CA PHE A 106 28.27 -2.66 8.07
C PHE A 106 27.57 -3.21 9.31
N LEU A 107 27.52 -2.39 10.36
CA LEU A 107 26.81 -2.70 11.60
C LEU A 107 26.10 -1.44 12.13
N LEU A 108 24.82 -1.61 12.46
CA LEU A 108 23.99 -0.59 13.13
C LEU A 108 23.92 -0.87 14.62
N THR A 109 24.29 0.13 15.41
CA THR A 109 24.21 0.07 16.88
C THR A 109 23.27 1.16 17.39
N PRO A 110 22.23 0.86 18.19
CA PRO A 110 21.37 1.86 18.78
C PRO A 110 22.15 2.82 19.68
N VAL A 111 21.85 4.12 19.58
CA VAL A 111 22.41 5.16 20.44
C VAL A 111 21.38 5.50 21.52
N GLY A 112 21.68 5.18 22.77
CA GLY A 112 20.78 5.46 23.90
C GLY A 112 19.64 4.44 24.08
N GLY A 113 19.81 3.21 23.57
CA GLY A 113 18.84 2.13 23.72
C GLY A 113 19.47 0.76 23.48
N THR A 114 18.64 -0.27 23.46
CA THR A 114 19.02 -1.65 23.14
C THR A 114 18.38 -2.09 21.82
N ARG A 115 18.79 -3.24 21.31
CA ARG A 115 18.19 -3.83 20.09
C ARG A 115 16.74 -4.29 20.29
N ASP A 116 16.28 -4.41 21.54
CA ASP A 116 14.90 -4.74 21.91
C ASP A 116 14.05 -3.49 22.19
N THR A 117 14.64 -2.30 22.12
CA THR A 117 13.89 -1.06 22.21
C THR A 117 12.92 -0.96 21.05
N LYS A 118 11.63 -0.72 21.33
CA LYS A 118 10.59 -0.56 20.32
C LYS A 118 10.86 0.66 19.44
N GLN A 119 10.85 0.42 18.14
CA GLN A 119 10.96 1.44 17.11
C GLN A 119 9.58 1.67 16.50
N PRO A 120 9.15 2.90 16.24
CA PRO A 120 7.86 3.14 15.62
C PRO A 120 7.87 2.70 14.16
N THR A 121 6.73 2.16 13.71
CA THR A 121 6.43 2.05 12.29
C THR A 121 5.90 3.38 11.74
N LEU A 122 5.62 3.46 10.44
CA LEU A 122 5.04 4.66 9.80
C LEU A 122 3.80 5.20 10.52
N VAL A 123 2.96 4.32 11.08
CA VAL A 123 1.72 4.66 11.79
C VAL A 123 1.86 4.57 13.31
N GLY A 124 3.05 4.20 13.79
CA GLY A 124 3.35 4.07 15.21
C GLY A 124 3.40 5.40 15.94
N ASP A 125 3.49 5.33 17.25
CA ASP A 125 3.74 6.47 18.13
C ASP A 125 5.21 6.47 18.53
N GLY A 126 5.81 7.64 18.58
CA GLY A 126 7.18 7.81 19.07
C GLY A 126 8.08 8.60 18.12
N ASN A 127 9.18 9.02 18.72
CA ASN A 127 10.23 9.77 18.04
C ASN A 127 11.25 8.83 17.39
N SER A 128 12.01 9.37 16.45
CA SER A 128 13.11 8.68 15.82
C SER A 128 14.19 8.29 16.85
N THR A 129 14.71 7.09 16.70
CA THR A 129 15.90 6.62 17.42
C THR A 129 17.13 6.86 16.57
N ARG A 130 18.29 7.06 17.20
CA ARG A 130 19.55 7.26 16.49
C ARG A 130 20.33 5.94 16.44
N PHE A 131 21.00 5.69 15.32
CA PHE A 131 21.88 4.53 15.12
C PHE A 131 23.25 4.98 14.68
N ALA A 132 24.29 4.50 15.34
CA ALA A 132 25.65 4.61 14.86
C ALA A 132 25.90 3.57 13.78
N VAL A 133 26.39 4.00 12.63
CA VAL A 133 26.83 3.16 11.51
C VAL A 133 28.34 2.97 11.61
N SER A 134 28.79 1.74 11.61
CA SER A 134 30.20 1.41 11.58
C SER A 134 30.52 0.40 10.48
N ALA A 135 31.68 0.53 9.85
CA ALA A 135 32.20 -0.45 8.89
C ALA A 135 33.37 -1.24 9.48
N LEU A 136 33.58 -2.44 8.95
CA LEU A 136 34.76 -3.24 9.30
C LEU A 136 36.03 -2.52 8.80
N ASN A 137 37.07 -2.46 9.65
CA ASN A 137 38.33 -1.88 9.24
C ASN A 137 39.01 -2.80 8.19
N PRO A 138 39.28 -2.32 6.98
CA PRO A 138 39.89 -3.16 5.93
C PRO A 138 41.37 -3.51 6.21
N LEU A 139 41.98 -2.90 7.22
CA LEU A 139 43.36 -3.16 7.65
C LEU A 139 43.42 -4.09 8.87
N ASP A 140 42.37 -4.12 9.68
CA ASP A 140 42.27 -4.94 10.88
C ASP A 140 40.83 -5.41 11.09
N ASN A 141 40.55 -6.63 10.71
CA ASN A 141 39.20 -7.24 10.79
C ASN A 141 38.67 -7.42 12.22
N THR A 142 39.46 -7.06 13.25
CA THR A 142 39.01 -7.07 14.65
C THR A 142 38.45 -5.73 15.09
N GLN A 143 38.67 -4.66 14.31
CA GLN A 143 38.26 -3.30 14.62
C GLN A 143 37.17 -2.79 13.67
N ARG A 144 36.35 -1.88 14.16
CA ARG A 144 35.34 -1.18 13.37
C ARG A 144 35.62 0.32 13.35
N ILE A 145 35.36 0.92 12.21
CA ILE A 145 35.49 2.36 11.99
C ILE A 145 34.09 2.96 11.96
N TYR A 146 33.87 3.97 12.79
CA TYR A 146 32.66 4.77 12.77
C TYR A 146 32.55 5.54 11.46
N ILE A 147 31.40 5.44 10.80
CA ILE A 147 31.10 6.14 9.56
C ILE A 147 30.23 7.36 9.82
N ASP A 148 29.05 7.15 10.43
CA ASP A 148 28.03 8.17 10.58
C ASP A 148 27.00 7.80 11.66
N THR A 149 26.16 8.75 12.01
CA THR A 149 24.96 8.50 12.81
C THR A 149 23.74 8.82 11.97
N ILE A 150 22.86 7.83 11.84
CA ILE A 150 21.59 7.96 11.14
C ILE A 150 20.43 8.01 12.14
N SER A 151 19.37 8.71 11.81
CA SER A 151 18.12 8.68 12.59
C SER A 151 17.16 7.65 12.02
N SER A 152 16.44 6.93 12.87
CA SER A 152 15.27 6.16 12.44
C SER A 152 14.13 7.09 12.10
N PHE A 153 13.07 6.53 11.56
CA PHE A 153 11.86 7.28 11.27
C PHE A 153 11.07 7.61 12.54
N SER A 154 10.33 8.71 12.48
CA SER A 154 9.26 9.01 13.44
C SER A 154 7.95 8.37 12.99
N GLY A 155 7.15 7.92 13.93
CA GLY A 155 5.79 7.48 13.65
C GLY A 155 4.83 8.66 13.47
N THR A 156 3.72 8.44 12.77
CA THR A 156 2.68 9.46 12.55
C THR A 156 1.54 9.38 13.55
N ASN A 157 1.54 8.38 14.44
CA ASN A 157 0.47 8.06 15.38
C ASN A 157 -0.92 7.99 14.71
N SER A 158 -1.00 7.33 13.57
CA SER A 158 -2.23 7.21 12.80
C SER A 158 -3.00 5.93 13.16
N PRO A 159 -4.33 6.03 13.41
CA PRO A 159 -5.17 4.85 13.62
C PRO A 159 -5.49 4.11 12.33
N VAL A 160 -5.19 4.71 11.18
CA VAL A 160 -5.43 4.13 9.86
C VAL A 160 -4.12 4.00 9.10
N SER A 161 -4.04 2.97 8.26
CA SER A 161 -2.95 2.85 7.29
C SER A 161 -3.00 4.03 6.33
N LEU A 162 -1.85 4.59 6.00
CA LEU A 162 -1.73 5.71 5.06
C LEU A 162 -1.97 5.29 3.60
N GLY A 163 -2.32 4.04 3.36
CA GLY A 163 -2.64 3.48 2.04
C GLY A 163 -4.14 3.60 1.73
N ALA A 164 -4.67 4.81 1.53
CA ALA A 164 -6.00 4.97 0.95
C ALA A 164 -6.01 4.46 -0.49
N THR A 165 -7.07 3.73 -0.87
CA THR A 165 -7.22 3.15 -2.21
C THR A 165 -8.39 3.79 -2.96
N PRO A 166 -8.23 4.99 -3.53
CA PRO A 166 -9.26 5.58 -4.37
C PRO A 166 -9.33 4.86 -5.71
N PHE A 167 -10.54 4.71 -6.25
CA PHE A 167 -10.76 4.04 -7.51
C PHE A 167 -11.94 4.61 -8.29
N ILE A 168 -11.91 4.37 -9.61
CA ILE A 168 -13.04 4.53 -10.52
C ILE A 168 -13.34 3.14 -11.09
N GLN A 169 -14.59 2.70 -11.01
CA GLN A 169 -15.04 1.40 -11.52
C GLN A 169 -16.19 1.59 -12.50
N LEU A 170 -16.12 0.88 -13.60
CA LEU A 170 -17.21 0.72 -14.55
C LEU A 170 -17.72 -0.72 -14.48
N SER A 171 -19.04 -0.90 -14.38
CA SER A 171 -19.69 -2.20 -14.38
C SER A 171 -20.71 -2.25 -15.50
N LEU A 172 -20.83 -3.40 -16.17
CA LEU A 172 -21.77 -3.66 -17.25
C LEU A 172 -22.51 -4.98 -17.02
N GLY A 173 -23.84 -4.91 -17.10
CA GLY A 173 -24.70 -6.09 -17.02
C GLY A 173 -24.76 -6.84 -18.34
N LEU A 174 -24.56 -8.15 -18.28
CA LEU A 174 -24.62 -9.09 -19.39
C LEU A 174 -25.82 -10.03 -19.24
N VAL A 175 -25.93 -10.96 -20.17
CA VAL A 175 -26.96 -12.02 -20.15
C VAL A 175 -26.82 -12.95 -18.93
N LYS A 176 -27.90 -13.64 -18.61
CA LYS A 176 -27.95 -14.70 -17.57
C LYS A 176 -27.41 -14.25 -16.18
N GLY A 177 -27.73 -13.00 -15.78
CA GLY A 177 -27.33 -12.50 -14.46
C GLY A 177 -25.81 -12.42 -14.24
N THR A 178 -25.08 -12.08 -15.28
CA THR A 178 -23.63 -11.82 -15.21
C THR A 178 -23.35 -10.34 -15.27
N GLU A 179 -22.39 -9.87 -14.52
CA GLU A 179 -21.88 -8.49 -14.52
C GLU A 179 -20.36 -8.53 -14.62
N ILE A 180 -19.81 -7.78 -15.57
CA ILE A 180 -18.37 -7.57 -15.68
C ILE A 180 -18.02 -6.18 -15.13
N MET A 181 -16.84 -6.07 -14.55
CA MET A 181 -16.37 -4.86 -13.88
C MET A 181 -14.93 -4.57 -14.30
N ILE A 182 -14.65 -3.32 -14.57
CA ILE A 182 -13.29 -2.80 -14.81
C ILE A 182 -13.05 -1.70 -13.81
N ARG A 183 -11.88 -1.71 -13.20
CA ARG A 183 -11.44 -0.70 -12.22
C ARG A 183 -10.15 -0.05 -12.67
N MET A 184 -10.05 1.24 -12.41
CA MET A 184 -8.86 2.05 -12.67
C MET A 184 -8.55 2.89 -11.42
N MET A 185 -7.27 3.14 -11.19
CA MET A 185 -6.77 3.95 -10.06
C MET A 185 -5.82 5.04 -10.58
N PRO A 186 -6.32 6.00 -11.39
CA PRO A 186 -5.47 7.05 -11.95
C PRO A 186 -5.35 8.19 -10.93
N ILE A 187 -4.18 8.37 -10.32
CA ILE A 187 -3.87 9.53 -9.51
C ILE A 187 -2.51 10.05 -9.93
N GLN A 188 -2.47 11.34 -10.24
CA GLN A 188 -1.22 12.07 -10.40
C GLN A 188 -1.36 13.39 -9.63
N SER A 189 -0.52 13.57 -8.63
CA SER A 189 -0.53 14.78 -7.79
C SER A 189 0.87 15.08 -7.29
N GLY A 190 1.51 16.09 -7.86
CA GLY A 190 2.88 16.48 -7.51
C GLY A 190 3.86 15.33 -7.76
N GLU A 191 4.55 14.93 -6.70
CA GLU A 191 5.56 13.86 -6.70
C GLU A 191 4.96 12.45 -6.61
N PHE A 192 3.63 12.35 -6.39
CA PHE A 192 2.92 11.08 -6.31
C PHE A 192 2.29 10.71 -7.66
N THR A 193 2.56 9.50 -8.10
CA THR A 193 1.91 8.88 -9.25
C THR A 193 1.32 7.54 -8.81
N SER A 194 0.01 7.37 -8.99
CA SER A 194 -0.64 6.09 -8.80
C SER A 194 -1.25 5.63 -10.12
N SER A 195 -1.03 4.39 -10.45
CA SER A 195 -1.67 3.71 -11.58
C SER A 195 -2.20 2.37 -11.11
N GLY A 196 -3.31 1.93 -11.68
CA GLY A 196 -3.85 0.64 -11.33
C GLY A 196 -4.94 0.21 -12.29
N PHE A 197 -5.02 -1.08 -12.46
CA PHE A 197 -6.01 -1.76 -13.28
C PHE A 197 -6.59 -2.93 -12.51
N GLY A 198 -7.90 -3.13 -12.61
CA GLY A 198 -8.58 -4.27 -12.04
C GLY A 198 -9.69 -4.77 -12.95
N PHE A 199 -9.98 -6.05 -12.83
CA PHE A 199 -11.05 -6.73 -13.53
C PHE A 199 -11.87 -7.56 -12.54
N GLY A 200 -13.20 -7.62 -12.75
CA GLY A 200 -14.07 -8.42 -11.90
C GLY A 200 -15.23 -9.03 -12.68
N VAL A 201 -15.72 -10.15 -12.17
CA VAL A 201 -16.95 -10.82 -12.66
C VAL A 201 -17.82 -11.13 -11.45
N LYS A 202 -19.09 -10.79 -11.55
CA LYS A 202 -20.12 -11.16 -10.59
C LYS A 202 -21.22 -11.92 -11.33
N HIS A 203 -21.63 -13.05 -10.79
CA HIS A 203 -22.65 -13.91 -11.41
C HIS A 203 -23.72 -14.32 -10.40
N SER A 204 -25.00 -14.20 -10.76
CA SER A 204 -26.13 -14.61 -9.93
C SER A 204 -26.16 -16.13 -9.76
N ILE A 205 -26.04 -16.59 -8.52
CA ILE A 205 -26.17 -17.99 -8.14
C ILE A 205 -27.64 -18.32 -7.86
N SER A 206 -28.44 -17.35 -7.41
CA SER A 206 -29.86 -17.55 -7.04
C SER A 206 -30.65 -18.22 -8.14
N GLN A 207 -30.37 -17.93 -9.42
CA GLN A 207 -31.06 -18.48 -10.57
C GLN A 207 -30.84 -19.99 -10.80
N TRP A 208 -29.81 -20.56 -10.17
CA TRP A 208 -29.46 -21.98 -10.31
C TRP A 208 -29.85 -22.83 -9.10
N ILE A 209 -30.32 -22.21 -8.01
CA ILE A 209 -30.71 -22.91 -6.79
C ILE A 209 -32.23 -22.92 -6.73
N TRP A 210 -32.82 -24.12 -6.85
CA TRP A 210 -34.25 -24.30 -6.80
C TRP A 210 -34.84 -23.75 -5.49
N GLY A 211 -35.91 -22.93 -5.60
CA GLY A 211 -36.59 -22.29 -4.48
C GLY A 211 -35.94 -20.98 -4.01
N VAL A 212 -34.68 -20.75 -4.23
CA VAL A 212 -33.98 -19.47 -3.87
C VAL A 212 -34.38 -18.33 -4.80
N ASP A 213 -34.69 -18.65 -6.07
CA ASP A 213 -35.23 -17.71 -7.07
C ASP A 213 -36.55 -17.05 -6.62
N LYS A 214 -37.31 -17.72 -5.70
CA LYS A 214 -38.56 -17.24 -5.13
C LYS A 214 -38.41 -16.41 -3.86
N LEU A 215 -37.22 -16.41 -3.27
CA LEU A 215 -36.92 -15.65 -2.07
C LEU A 215 -36.62 -14.18 -2.42
N PRO A 216 -37.02 -13.23 -1.54
CA PRO A 216 -36.71 -11.80 -1.75
C PRO A 216 -35.25 -11.45 -1.41
N ILE A 217 -34.32 -12.33 -1.81
CA ILE A 217 -32.88 -12.18 -1.60
C ILE A 217 -32.14 -12.49 -2.90
N ASP A 218 -31.02 -11.81 -3.12
CA ASP A 218 -30.10 -12.08 -4.22
C ASP A 218 -28.82 -12.71 -3.66
N ILE A 219 -28.30 -13.75 -4.32
CA ILE A 219 -27.03 -14.41 -4.01
C ILE A 219 -26.20 -14.43 -5.28
N SER A 220 -24.93 -14.04 -5.16
CA SER A 220 -23.98 -14.04 -6.29
C SER A 220 -22.61 -14.51 -5.86
N GLY A 221 -21.91 -15.17 -6.79
CA GLY A 221 -20.47 -15.37 -6.72
C GLY A 221 -19.73 -14.17 -7.32
N ILE A 222 -18.55 -13.92 -6.84
CA ILE A 222 -17.65 -12.88 -7.33
C ILE A 222 -16.23 -13.40 -7.47
N TYR A 223 -15.54 -12.95 -8.52
CA TYR A 223 -14.10 -13.03 -8.67
C TYR A 223 -13.56 -11.68 -9.10
N THR A 224 -12.45 -11.26 -8.52
CA THR A 224 -11.77 -10.01 -8.90
C THR A 224 -10.25 -10.17 -8.91
N PHE A 225 -9.63 -9.38 -9.77
CA PHE A 225 -8.19 -9.21 -9.88
C PHE A 225 -7.85 -7.73 -9.89
N ASN A 226 -6.78 -7.35 -9.20
CA ASN A 226 -6.24 -5.99 -9.20
C ASN A 226 -4.73 -6.02 -9.32
N ASN A 227 -4.22 -5.02 -10.03
CA ASN A 227 -2.81 -4.64 -10.00
C ASN A 227 -2.74 -3.11 -9.86
N SER A 228 -2.02 -2.64 -8.86
CA SER A 228 -1.85 -1.20 -8.61
C SER A 228 -0.39 -0.88 -8.28
N SER A 229 0.05 0.29 -8.70
CA SER A 229 1.37 0.84 -8.40
C SER A 229 1.21 2.25 -7.85
N LEU A 230 1.90 2.54 -6.77
CA LEU A 230 2.06 3.86 -6.19
C LEU A 230 3.54 4.20 -6.22
N GLU A 231 3.89 5.30 -6.88
CA GLU A 231 5.26 5.81 -6.93
C GLU A 231 5.33 7.18 -6.27
N TYR A 232 6.38 7.40 -5.51
CA TYR A 232 6.74 8.68 -4.92
C TYR A 232 8.15 9.05 -5.39
N ALA A 233 8.27 10.10 -6.19
CA ALA A 233 9.54 10.62 -6.65
C ALA A 233 10.14 11.53 -5.57
N PHE A 234 11.39 11.28 -5.18
CA PHE A 234 12.02 12.06 -4.11
C PHE A 234 12.51 13.45 -4.57
N GLY A 235 12.50 13.72 -5.87
CA GLY A 235 12.90 15.01 -6.41
C GLY A 235 14.36 15.36 -6.15
N ASN A 236 14.64 16.66 -5.97
CA ASN A 236 16.01 17.18 -5.83
C ASN A 236 16.59 17.07 -4.41
N ASN A 237 15.79 16.65 -3.42
CA ASN A 237 16.13 16.74 -1.99
C ASN A 237 16.48 15.38 -1.37
N PHE A 238 16.71 14.37 -2.20
CA PHE A 238 17.03 13.05 -1.68
C PHE A 238 18.54 12.81 -1.56
N LEU A 239 18.97 11.57 -1.35
CA LEU A 239 20.35 11.27 -1.01
C LEU A 239 21.31 11.73 -2.09
N ASP A 240 22.21 12.64 -1.76
CA ASP A 240 23.29 13.11 -2.62
C ASP A 240 24.63 12.59 -2.11
N ALA A 241 25.60 12.48 -3.03
CA ALA A 241 26.97 12.11 -2.70
C ALA A 241 27.63 13.24 -1.88
N ASP A 242 28.39 12.86 -0.85
CA ASP A 242 29.24 13.83 -0.15
C ASP A 242 30.38 14.27 -1.08
N ARG A 243 30.36 15.53 -1.48
CA ARG A 243 31.31 16.11 -2.42
C ARG A 243 32.73 16.23 -1.87
N ASN A 244 32.89 16.12 -0.55
CA ASN A 244 34.20 16.15 0.10
C ASN A 244 34.89 14.79 0.10
N ILE A 245 34.22 13.75 -0.42
CA ILE A 245 34.71 12.38 -0.46
C ILE A 245 35.09 12.05 -1.92
N PRO A 246 36.20 11.35 -2.16
CA PRO A 246 36.60 10.89 -3.50
C PRO A 246 35.46 10.08 -4.18
N ASP A 247 35.49 10.09 -5.51
CA ASP A 247 34.54 9.36 -6.37
C ASP A 247 33.09 9.86 -6.31
N ALA A 248 32.85 11.06 -5.74
CA ALA A 248 31.53 11.68 -5.82
C ALA A 248 31.17 11.95 -7.28
N LYS A 249 30.12 11.29 -7.76
CA LYS A 249 29.54 11.60 -9.08
C LYS A 249 28.69 12.87 -8.99
N SER A 250 28.46 13.52 -10.13
CA SER A 250 27.64 14.73 -10.14
C SER A 250 26.21 14.45 -9.69
N VAL A 251 25.59 15.39 -8.96
CA VAL A 251 24.21 15.35 -8.49
C VAL A 251 23.21 15.03 -9.63
N ASP A 252 23.50 15.49 -10.84
CA ASP A 252 22.63 15.31 -12.01
C ASP A 252 22.46 13.84 -12.41
N GLN A 253 23.39 12.94 -12.05
CA GLN A 253 23.27 11.50 -12.32
C GLN A 253 22.24 10.79 -11.42
N TYR A 254 21.95 11.35 -10.25
CA TYR A 254 20.98 10.78 -9.29
C TYR A 254 19.61 11.44 -9.40
N LYS A 255 19.61 12.68 -9.92
CA LYS A 255 18.44 13.53 -10.02
C LYS A 255 17.33 12.81 -10.79
N ASN A 256 16.15 12.81 -10.26
CA ASN A 256 14.95 12.18 -10.84
C ASN A 256 14.99 10.64 -10.99
N SER A 257 16.08 9.96 -10.61
CA SER A 257 16.13 8.49 -10.64
C SER A 257 15.59 7.86 -9.35
N GLN A 258 15.71 8.58 -8.23
CA GLN A 258 15.39 8.06 -6.89
C GLN A 258 13.89 8.17 -6.61
N LYS A 259 13.27 7.01 -6.36
CA LYS A 259 11.84 6.94 -6.02
C LYS A 259 11.54 5.76 -5.11
N LEU A 260 10.47 5.89 -4.33
CA LEU A 260 9.82 4.79 -3.65
C LEU A 260 8.69 4.27 -4.53
N ALA A 261 8.67 2.98 -4.80
CA ALA A 261 7.63 2.31 -5.56
C ALA A 261 6.96 1.25 -4.68
N ILE A 262 5.62 1.25 -4.65
CA ILE A 262 4.83 0.22 -3.98
C ILE A 262 3.91 -0.38 -5.02
N THR A 263 4.07 -1.66 -5.32
CA THR A 263 3.22 -2.39 -6.25
C THR A 263 2.39 -3.41 -5.46
N THR A 264 1.09 -3.44 -5.69
CA THR A 264 0.18 -4.38 -5.04
C THR A 264 -0.62 -5.14 -6.08
N THR A 265 -0.56 -6.46 -6.02
CA THR A 265 -1.39 -7.35 -6.86
C THR A 265 -2.29 -8.16 -5.94
N GLY A 266 -3.59 -8.21 -6.26
CA GLY A 266 -4.57 -8.88 -5.42
C GLY A 266 -5.60 -9.67 -6.22
N HIS A 267 -6.06 -10.76 -5.61
CA HIS A 267 -7.16 -11.61 -6.08
C HIS A 267 -8.19 -11.76 -4.98
N GLN A 268 -9.45 -11.83 -5.36
CA GLN A 268 -10.56 -12.09 -4.45
C GLN A 268 -11.57 -12.99 -5.12
N PHE A 269 -12.09 -13.97 -4.38
CA PHE A 269 -13.28 -14.71 -4.78
C PHE A 269 -14.18 -15.01 -3.57
N GLY A 270 -15.47 -15.17 -3.79
CA GLY A 270 -16.38 -15.46 -2.70
C GLY A 270 -17.84 -15.32 -3.10
N ALA A 271 -18.70 -15.25 -2.09
CA ALA A 271 -20.14 -15.16 -2.22
C ALA A 271 -20.68 -13.91 -1.51
N ILE A 272 -21.73 -13.36 -2.07
CA ILE A 272 -22.43 -12.16 -1.60
C ILE A 272 -23.92 -12.46 -1.52
N ILE A 273 -24.56 -11.99 -0.46
CA ILE A 273 -26.01 -12.00 -0.31
C ILE A 273 -26.49 -10.58 -0.05
N SER A 274 -27.62 -10.20 -0.65
CA SER A 274 -28.27 -8.91 -0.41
C SER A 274 -29.78 -8.99 -0.47
N LYS A 275 -30.44 -8.02 0.20
CA LYS A 275 -31.90 -7.86 0.12
C LYS A 275 -32.25 -6.42 -0.18
N LYS A 276 -32.98 -6.17 -1.26
CA LYS A 276 -33.45 -4.84 -1.62
C LYS A 276 -34.69 -4.49 -0.77
N LEU A 277 -34.59 -3.44 0.04
CA LEU A 277 -35.66 -2.87 0.87
C LEU A 277 -35.93 -1.44 0.35
N SER A 278 -36.77 -1.32 -0.68
CA SER A 278 -37.04 -0.05 -1.36
C SER A 278 -35.75 0.63 -1.87
N VAL A 279 -35.34 1.74 -1.28
CA VAL A 279 -34.11 2.47 -1.63
C VAL A 279 -32.86 1.92 -0.94
N PHE A 280 -33.03 1.20 0.17
CA PHE A 280 -31.97 0.64 1.01
C PHE A 280 -31.70 -0.82 0.66
N THR A 281 -30.44 -1.19 0.53
CA THR A 281 -30.02 -2.57 0.22
C THR A 281 -28.87 -2.94 1.14
N PRO A 282 -29.13 -3.63 2.27
CA PRO A 282 -28.08 -4.26 3.06
C PRO A 282 -27.49 -5.44 2.31
N TYR A 283 -26.21 -5.71 2.52
CA TYR A 283 -25.53 -6.87 1.97
C TYR A 283 -24.48 -7.42 2.93
N LEU A 284 -24.25 -8.70 2.80
CA LEU A 284 -23.17 -9.45 3.45
C LEU A 284 -22.33 -10.13 2.38
N GLY A 285 -21.06 -10.27 2.62
CA GLY A 285 -20.14 -11.01 1.77
C GLY A 285 -19.19 -11.86 2.60
N VAL A 286 -18.83 -13.01 2.07
CA VAL A 286 -17.70 -13.81 2.56
C VAL A 286 -16.77 -14.06 1.39
N THR A 287 -15.53 -13.59 1.52
CA THR A 287 -14.56 -13.64 0.43
C THR A 287 -13.22 -14.16 0.95
N PHE A 288 -12.54 -14.91 0.09
CA PHE A 288 -11.14 -15.22 0.26
C PHE A 288 -10.31 -14.22 -0.55
N ASN A 289 -9.35 -13.59 0.13
CA ASN A 289 -8.48 -12.56 -0.43
C ASN A 289 -7.03 -13.02 -0.37
N SER A 290 -6.32 -12.83 -1.46
CA SER A 290 -4.87 -12.97 -1.54
C SER A 290 -4.30 -11.72 -2.19
N ALA A 291 -3.31 -11.10 -1.55
CA ALA A 291 -2.65 -9.93 -2.11
C ALA A 291 -1.16 -9.94 -1.77
N THR A 292 -0.36 -9.54 -2.74
CA THR A 292 1.09 -9.34 -2.59
C THR A 292 1.40 -7.87 -2.80
N SER A 293 2.05 -7.26 -1.82
CA SER A 293 2.59 -5.91 -1.91
C SER A 293 4.10 -5.95 -1.90
N GLN A 294 4.72 -5.23 -2.84
CA GLN A 294 6.17 -5.06 -2.93
C GLN A 294 6.51 -3.58 -2.74
N ILE A 295 7.42 -3.29 -1.82
CA ILE A 295 8.08 -2.00 -1.69
C ILE A 295 9.46 -2.10 -2.32
N ALA A 296 9.81 -1.11 -3.15
CA ALA A 296 11.15 -0.99 -3.71
C ALA A 296 11.62 0.47 -3.69
N MET A 297 12.85 0.69 -3.29
CA MET A 297 13.56 1.93 -3.59
C MET A 297 14.24 1.76 -4.93
N LYS A 298 13.86 2.60 -5.89
CA LYS A 298 14.35 2.56 -7.27
C LYS A 298 15.29 3.73 -7.53
N GLY A 299 16.30 3.49 -8.36
CA GLY A 299 17.28 4.50 -8.75
C GLY A 299 18.66 4.27 -8.16
N ILE A 300 19.52 5.26 -8.31
CA ILE A 300 20.92 5.22 -7.86
C ILE A 300 21.06 6.01 -6.56
N TYR A 301 21.62 5.37 -5.54
CA TYR A 301 21.82 5.94 -4.21
C TYR A 301 23.29 5.92 -3.84
N PRO A 302 23.94 7.10 -3.66
CA PRO A 302 25.29 7.17 -3.18
C PRO A 302 25.34 6.85 -1.68
N ILE A 303 26.26 5.97 -1.30
CA ILE A 303 26.55 5.65 0.11
C ILE A 303 28.01 5.88 0.40
N GLN A 304 28.34 6.17 1.64
CA GLN A 304 29.71 6.20 2.10
C GLN A 304 30.15 4.79 2.49
N SER A 305 31.30 4.37 1.99
CA SER A 305 31.97 3.14 2.37
C SER A 305 33.46 3.40 2.66
N ILE A 306 34.17 2.38 3.12
CA ILE A 306 35.58 2.46 3.47
C ILE A 306 36.35 1.46 2.64
N ARG A 307 37.41 1.90 1.99
CA ARG A 307 38.32 1.05 1.25
C ARG A 307 39.75 1.18 1.78
N LYS A 308 40.56 0.17 1.47
CA LYS A 308 42.01 0.24 1.70
C LYS A 308 42.65 1.11 0.61
N ASN A 309 43.31 2.20 1.04
CA ASN A 309 44.11 3.04 0.14
C ASN A 309 45.53 3.11 0.70
N GLY A 310 46.44 2.28 0.16
CA GLY A 310 47.79 2.15 0.72
C GLY A 310 47.80 1.60 2.14
N VAL A 311 48.26 2.39 3.11
CA VAL A 311 48.42 2.03 4.53
C VAL A 311 47.23 2.51 5.36
N LEU A 312 46.38 3.40 4.87
CA LEU A 312 45.27 4.02 5.63
C LEU A 312 43.92 3.65 5.02
N PRO A 313 42.89 3.50 5.87
CA PRO A 313 41.52 3.38 5.38
C PRO A 313 41.02 4.73 4.83
N GLU A 314 40.40 4.71 3.67
CA GLU A 314 39.84 5.89 3.02
C GLU A 314 38.33 5.77 2.87
N LYS A 315 37.57 6.84 3.17
CA LYS A 315 36.16 6.96 2.85
C LYS A 315 36.01 7.25 1.36
N TYR A 316 35.06 6.57 0.74
CA TYR A 316 34.72 6.82 -0.68
C TYR A 316 33.20 6.73 -0.88
N ASN A 317 32.70 7.33 -1.96
CA ASN A 317 31.31 7.19 -2.36
C ASN A 317 31.14 5.95 -3.22
N ASP A 318 30.26 5.06 -2.80
CA ASP A 318 29.79 3.93 -3.60
C ASP A 318 28.36 4.20 -4.10
N ASN A 319 27.96 3.58 -5.19
CA ASN A 319 26.64 3.74 -5.78
C ASN A 319 25.89 2.40 -5.73
N ILE A 320 24.80 2.39 -5.02
CA ILE A 320 23.90 1.23 -4.99
C ILE A 320 22.69 1.52 -5.89
N THR A 321 22.45 0.64 -6.85
CA THR A 321 21.25 0.70 -7.69
C THR A 321 20.16 -0.18 -7.09
N ASP A 322 18.94 0.36 -7.01
CA ASP A 322 17.75 -0.33 -6.49
C ASP A 322 18.03 -1.02 -5.13
N PRO A 323 18.43 -0.24 -4.08
CA PRO A 323 18.99 -0.82 -2.85
C PRO A 323 18.01 -1.66 -2.06
N VAL A 324 16.72 -1.38 -2.14
CA VAL A 324 15.70 -2.02 -1.32
C VAL A 324 14.60 -2.62 -2.19
N SER A 325 14.28 -3.89 -1.91
CA SER A 325 13.10 -4.56 -2.45
C SER A 325 12.57 -5.54 -1.39
N VAL A 326 11.37 -5.28 -0.89
CA VAL A 326 10.70 -6.10 0.14
C VAL A 326 9.33 -6.47 -0.38
N SER A 327 9.00 -7.76 -0.33
CA SER A 327 7.69 -8.28 -0.73
C SER A 327 6.99 -8.92 0.46
N SER A 328 5.70 -8.69 0.58
CA SER A 328 4.83 -9.30 1.59
C SER A 328 3.56 -9.80 0.92
N THR A 329 3.23 -11.08 1.16
CA THR A 329 1.98 -11.68 0.71
C THR A 329 1.08 -11.92 1.91
N VAL A 330 -0.17 -11.50 1.79
CA VAL A 330 -1.19 -11.66 2.82
C VAL A 330 -2.39 -12.42 2.26
N ASN A 331 -2.86 -13.41 3.02
CA ASN A 331 -4.03 -14.20 2.70
C ASN A 331 -5.02 -14.13 3.85
N ALA A 332 -6.29 -13.91 3.58
CA ALA A 332 -7.32 -13.92 4.60
C ALA A 332 -8.69 -14.26 4.03
N THR A 333 -9.49 -14.95 4.85
CA THR A 333 -10.94 -14.93 4.73
C THR A 333 -11.46 -13.63 5.33
N ARG A 334 -12.38 -12.98 4.66
CA ARG A 334 -12.98 -11.71 5.09
C ARG A 334 -14.50 -11.79 5.09
N ALA A 335 -15.10 -11.19 6.10
CA ALA A 335 -16.53 -10.93 6.13
C ALA A 335 -16.79 -9.45 5.84
N THR A 336 -17.65 -9.17 4.89
CA THR A 336 -18.10 -7.83 4.53
C THR A 336 -19.51 -7.60 5.06
N LEU A 337 -19.71 -6.49 5.76
CA LEU A 337 -21.03 -5.95 6.09
C LEU A 337 -21.15 -4.58 5.43
N GLY A 338 -22.17 -4.39 4.60
CA GLY A 338 -22.35 -3.14 3.91
C GLY A 338 -23.79 -2.82 3.59
N PHE A 339 -23.98 -1.59 3.12
CA PHE A 339 -25.28 -1.15 2.63
C PHE A 339 -25.11 -0.23 1.40
N ARG A 340 -26.19 -0.17 0.63
CA ARG A 340 -26.35 0.73 -0.50
C ARG A 340 -27.68 1.47 -0.36
N ILE A 341 -27.66 2.79 -0.58
CA ILE A 341 -28.84 3.63 -0.72
C ILE A 341 -28.89 4.09 -2.17
N LYS A 342 -29.95 3.70 -2.91
CA LYS A 342 -30.17 4.10 -4.31
C LYS A 342 -31.32 5.06 -4.42
N LEU A 343 -31.06 6.28 -4.93
CA LEU A 343 -32.03 7.32 -5.21
C LEU A 343 -32.03 7.62 -6.71
N ILE A 344 -33.02 7.10 -7.41
CA ILE A 344 -33.14 7.19 -8.88
C ILE A 344 -31.91 6.61 -9.57
N ALA A 345 -31.01 7.44 -10.08
CA ALA A 345 -29.76 7.05 -10.74
C ALA A 345 -28.54 7.10 -9.83
N PHE A 346 -28.63 7.75 -8.67
CA PHE A 346 -27.51 7.90 -7.74
C PHE A 346 -27.53 6.81 -6.67
N ALA A 347 -26.37 6.31 -6.33
CA ALA A 347 -26.24 5.35 -5.24
C ALA A 347 -25.05 5.71 -4.33
N PHE A 348 -25.27 5.61 -3.03
CA PHE A 348 -24.28 5.76 -1.99
C PHE A 348 -24.11 4.42 -1.30
N GLY A 349 -22.90 4.05 -0.96
CA GLY A 349 -22.61 2.82 -0.24
C GLY A 349 -21.52 3.01 0.79
N ALA A 350 -21.62 2.22 1.85
CA ALA A 350 -20.53 2.05 2.80
C ALA A 350 -20.43 0.59 3.20
N GLU A 351 -19.22 0.14 3.49
CA GLU A 351 -18.95 -1.22 3.92
C GLU A 351 -17.80 -1.28 4.92
N TYR A 352 -17.91 -2.25 5.79
CA TYR A 352 -16.85 -2.69 6.69
C TYR A 352 -16.46 -4.12 6.34
N ASN A 353 -15.15 -4.35 6.16
CA ASN A 353 -14.61 -5.67 5.89
C ASN A 353 -13.77 -6.10 7.09
N HIS A 354 -14.20 -7.16 7.74
CA HIS A 354 -13.48 -7.78 8.85
C HIS A 354 -12.55 -8.88 8.32
N ALA A 355 -11.26 -8.79 8.62
CA ALA A 355 -10.28 -9.81 8.26
C ALA A 355 -10.11 -10.79 9.43
N PHE A 356 -10.25 -12.10 9.16
CA PHE A 356 -10.05 -13.16 10.15
C PHE A 356 -8.58 -13.61 10.27
N SER A 357 -7.65 -12.82 9.80
CA SER A 357 -6.21 -13.06 9.89
C SER A 357 -5.52 -11.86 10.51
N ALA A 358 -4.54 -12.09 11.38
CA ALA A 358 -3.68 -11.05 11.93
C ALA A 358 -2.79 -10.36 10.86
N ASP A 359 -2.62 -11.04 9.70
CA ASP A 359 -1.81 -10.52 8.60
C ASP A 359 -2.53 -9.49 7.73
N GLN A 360 -3.86 -9.39 7.82
CA GLN A 360 -4.65 -8.39 7.12
C GLN A 360 -5.32 -7.42 8.08
N PHE A 361 -5.50 -6.19 7.62
CA PHE A 361 -6.28 -5.18 8.33
C PHE A 361 -7.75 -5.26 7.95
N SER A 362 -8.61 -5.00 8.91
CA SER A 362 -10.00 -4.66 8.64
C SER A 362 -10.08 -3.30 7.94
N THR A 363 -11.08 -3.13 7.07
CA THR A 363 -11.16 -1.93 6.23
C THR A 363 -12.54 -1.30 6.26
N PHE A 364 -12.56 0.02 6.06
CA PHE A 364 -13.76 0.80 5.81
C PHE A 364 -13.72 1.37 4.41
N ASN A 365 -14.87 1.30 3.69
CA ASN A 365 -14.99 1.85 2.35
C ASN A 365 -16.27 2.67 2.21
N ALA A 366 -16.16 3.77 1.46
CA ALA A 366 -17.28 4.59 1.05
C ALA A 366 -17.31 4.72 -0.47
N THR A 367 -18.50 4.65 -1.06
CA THR A 367 -18.69 4.66 -2.51
C THR A 367 -19.82 5.59 -2.91
N PHE A 368 -19.65 6.23 -4.07
CA PHE A 368 -20.70 6.94 -4.79
C PHE A 368 -20.78 6.39 -6.21
N ALA A 369 -22.00 6.15 -6.71
CA ALA A 369 -22.19 5.61 -8.04
C ALA A 369 -23.33 6.30 -8.79
N ILE A 370 -23.18 6.34 -10.10
CA ILE A 370 -24.24 6.61 -11.05
C ILE A 370 -24.62 5.25 -11.68
N ASN A 371 -25.87 4.83 -11.43
CA ASN A 371 -26.33 3.49 -11.79
C ASN A 371 -27.60 3.58 -12.64
N ILE A 372 -27.51 3.13 -13.88
CA ILE A 372 -28.60 3.05 -14.84
C ILE A 372 -28.90 1.56 -15.10
N GLN A 373 -30.03 1.11 -14.62
CA GLN A 373 -30.37 -0.32 -14.59
C GLN A 373 -30.96 -0.87 -15.89
N GLN A 374 -31.41 -0.01 -16.81
CA GLN A 374 -31.82 -0.38 -18.17
C GLN A 374 -32.16 0.87 -18.96
N LEU A 375 -31.67 0.99 -20.17
CA LEU A 375 -31.99 2.13 -21.06
C LEU A 375 -33.28 1.88 -21.91
N ALA A 376 -33.69 0.64 -22.11
CA ALA A 376 -34.95 0.26 -22.74
C ALA A 376 -35.30 -1.23 -22.47
N PRO A 377 -36.58 -1.65 -22.50
CA PRO A 377 -36.90 -3.06 -22.52
C PRO A 377 -36.44 -3.64 -23.89
N ILE A 378 -35.55 -4.63 -23.80
CA ILE A 378 -35.17 -5.40 -25.01
C ILE A 378 -36.40 -6.24 -25.41
N PRO A 379 -36.87 -6.19 -26.66
CA PRO A 379 -37.92 -7.06 -27.10
C PRO A 379 -37.54 -8.52 -26.83
N LYS A 380 -38.45 -9.29 -26.26
CA LYS A 380 -38.27 -10.74 -26.15
C LYS A 380 -38.20 -11.29 -27.55
N LEU A 381 -37.05 -11.81 -27.98
CA LEU A 381 -36.90 -12.65 -29.15
C LEU A 381 -37.54 -14.00 -28.90
#